data_107af8d35527e34dc39f4be7a15dd941
#
_entry.id   107af8d35527e34dc39f4be7a15dd941
#
_cell.length_a   1.000
_cell.length_b   1.000
_cell.length_c   1.000
_cell.angle_alpha   90.00
_cell.angle_beta   90.00
_cell.angle_gamma   90.00
#
_symmetry.space_group_name_H-M   'P 1'
#
loop_
_entity.id
_entity.type
_entity.pdbx_description
1 polymer ?
#
loop_
_entity_poly.entity_id
_entity_poly.type
_entity_poly.pdbx_seq_one_letter_code
_entity_poly.pdbx_strand_id
1 'polypeptide(L)'
;ITAYRNHVQPIGMGVDPRQVMAELYGKVTGTSKGMGGSMHIFSKEHRFYGGHGIVGAQIPVGAGIAFADKYFETGGVTLTYFGDGAARQGSLHEAFNMAMLWKLPVVFIVENNGYAMGTSVERTANHTDIWKLGLGYEMPCGPVDGMNPVKVAEAMHEAMERARRGDGPTFLEMKTYRYRGHSMSDAQLYRTKEEVEEYKKIDPITQVLDIIKEN
;
A
#
# COMPACT_ATOMS: atom_id res chain seq x y z
N ILE A 1 -7.34 2.94 0.90
CA ILE A 1 -6.71 4.13 0.29
C ILE A 1 -5.26 3.79 -0.10
N THR A 2 -4.78 4.25 -1.23
CA THR A 2 -3.49 3.87 -1.77
C THR A 2 -2.78 5.01 -2.51
N ALA A 3 -1.54 4.78 -2.92
CA ALA A 3 -0.82 5.64 -3.85
C ALA A 3 -1.38 5.52 -5.28
N TYR A 4 -0.73 6.15 -6.23
CA TYR A 4 -1.20 6.30 -7.63
C TYR A 4 -1.16 5.01 -8.48
N ARG A 5 -0.58 3.88 -8.01
CA ARG A 5 -0.68 2.56 -8.67
C ARG A 5 -1.81 1.75 -8.04
N ASN A 6 -3.03 2.05 -8.46
CA ASN A 6 -4.24 1.67 -7.78
C ASN A 6 -5.25 0.88 -8.64
N HIS A 7 -4.78 0.10 -9.62
CA HIS A 7 -5.71 -0.64 -10.48
C HIS A 7 -6.16 -1.97 -9.86
N VAL A 8 -5.30 -2.63 -9.09
CA VAL A 8 -5.58 -3.96 -8.52
C VAL A 8 -6.50 -3.87 -7.31
N GLN A 9 -6.25 -2.93 -6.41
CA GLN A 9 -7.00 -2.81 -5.16
C GLN A 9 -8.50 -2.59 -5.37
N PRO A 10 -8.98 -1.66 -6.23
CA PRO A 10 -10.41 -1.49 -6.45
C PRO A 10 -11.05 -2.74 -7.08
N ILE A 11 -10.36 -3.42 -8.00
CA ILE A 11 -10.86 -4.66 -8.61
C ILE A 11 -10.97 -5.76 -7.53
N GLY A 12 -9.96 -5.90 -6.67
CA GLY A 12 -10.01 -6.82 -5.54
C GLY A 12 -11.10 -6.50 -4.51
N MET A 13 -11.55 -5.24 -4.44
CA MET A 13 -12.68 -4.80 -3.60
C MET A 13 -14.05 -4.93 -4.32
N GLY A 14 -14.09 -5.42 -5.55
CA GLY A 14 -15.33 -5.69 -6.28
C GLY A 14 -15.72 -4.64 -7.32
N VAL A 15 -14.90 -3.63 -7.57
CA VAL A 15 -15.14 -2.68 -8.67
C VAL A 15 -15.04 -3.40 -10.01
N ASP A 16 -16.05 -3.23 -10.88
CA ASP A 16 -16.07 -3.84 -12.19
C ASP A 16 -14.84 -3.40 -13.03
N PRO A 17 -14.01 -4.32 -13.50
CA PRO A 17 -12.87 -4.01 -14.36
C PRO A 17 -13.20 -3.15 -15.58
N ARG A 18 -14.45 -3.25 -16.10
CA ARG A 18 -14.94 -2.42 -17.21
C ARG A 18 -15.03 -0.94 -16.81
N GLN A 19 -15.40 -0.63 -15.56
CA GLN A 19 -15.42 0.74 -15.06
C GLN A 19 -14.01 1.29 -14.91
N VAL A 20 -13.06 0.48 -14.44
CA VAL A 20 -11.65 0.85 -14.39
C VAL A 20 -11.11 1.12 -15.79
N MET A 21 -11.41 0.24 -16.75
CA MET A 21 -11.01 0.42 -18.15
C MET A 21 -11.65 1.68 -18.76
N ALA A 22 -12.93 1.91 -18.50
CA ALA A 22 -13.65 3.12 -18.96
C ALA A 22 -12.99 4.40 -18.43
N GLU A 23 -12.53 4.39 -17.16
CA GLU A 23 -11.80 5.50 -16.58
C GLU A 23 -10.49 5.78 -17.31
N LEU A 24 -9.71 4.74 -17.62
CA LEU A 24 -8.45 4.86 -18.37
C LEU A 24 -8.66 5.44 -19.79
N TYR A 25 -9.82 5.18 -20.39
CA TYR A 25 -10.21 5.73 -21.68
C TYR A 25 -10.94 7.07 -21.62
N GLY A 26 -11.00 7.70 -20.44
CA GLY A 26 -11.66 9.01 -20.26
C GLY A 26 -13.17 8.98 -20.50
N LYS A 27 -13.84 7.84 -20.24
CA LYS A 27 -15.28 7.69 -20.44
C LYS A 27 -16.06 8.08 -19.18
N VAL A 28 -17.22 8.69 -19.39
CA VAL A 28 -18.14 9.10 -18.31
C VAL A 28 -18.63 7.92 -17.44
N THR A 29 -18.59 6.71 -17.97
CA THR A 29 -18.91 5.47 -17.25
C THR A 29 -17.77 4.93 -16.40
N GLY A 30 -16.62 5.62 -16.40
CA GLY A 30 -15.49 5.31 -15.52
C GLY A 30 -15.77 5.67 -14.05
N THR A 31 -14.97 5.14 -13.16
CA THR A 31 -15.10 5.30 -11.69
C THR A 31 -15.05 6.76 -11.23
N SER A 32 -14.32 7.61 -11.93
CA SER A 32 -14.20 9.06 -11.69
C SER A 32 -14.71 9.87 -12.88
N LYS A 33 -15.68 9.32 -13.62
CA LYS A 33 -16.31 9.94 -14.82
C LYS A 33 -15.31 10.27 -15.94
N GLY A 34 -14.22 9.52 -16.01
CA GLY A 34 -13.16 9.71 -17.00
C GLY A 34 -12.18 10.84 -16.69
N MET A 35 -12.27 11.48 -15.53
CA MET A 35 -11.40 12.60 -15.15
C MET A 35 -10.22 12.21 -14.26
N GLY A 36 -10.28 11.03 -13.65
CA GLY A 36 -9.24 10.54 -12.75
C GLY A 36 -8.07 9.85 -13.46
N GLY A 37 -8.34 9.23 -14.60
CA GLY A 37 -7.34 8.46 -15.36
C GLY A 37 -6.74 7.33 -14.53
N SER A 38 -5.47 7.02 -14.79
CA SER A 38 -4.77 5.89 -14.19
C SER A 38 -4.49 6.05 -12.68
N MET A 39 -4.41 7.27 -12.17
CA MET A 39 -3.92 7.55 -10.82
C MET A 39 -5.02 7.84 -9.79
N HIS A 40 -6.24 8.12 -10.23
CA HIS A 40 -7.30 8.61 -9.37
C HIS A 40 -8.60 7.83 -9.58
N ILE A 41 -8.53 6.53 -9.28
CA ILE A 41 -9.69 5.64 -9.27
C ILE A 41 -10.31 5.69 -7.88
N PHE A 42 -11.63 5.91 -7.80
CA PHE A 42 -12.39 5.97 -6.55
C PHE A 42 -13.67 5.15 -6.67
N SER A 43 -14.10 4.54 -5.58
CA SER A 43 -15.41 3.88 -5.51
C SER A 43 -15.96 3.96 -4.10
N LYS A 44 -16.93 4.87 -3.90
CA LYS A 44 -17.62 5.00 -2.61
C LYS A 44 -18.36 3.72 -2.23
N GLU A 45 -19.02 3.09 -3.20
CA GLU A 45 -19.78 1.86 -3.02
C GLU A 45 -18.91 0.72 -2.47
N HIS A 46 -17.68 0.59 -3.00
CA HIS A 46 -16.73 -0.43 -2.59
C HIS A 46 -15.76 0.06 -1.51
N ARG A 47 -16.02 1.21 -0.88
CA ARG A 47 -15.16 1.81 0.16
C ARG A 47 -13.70 1.96 -0.29
N PHE A 48 -13.47 2.13 -1.58
CA PHE A 48 -12.15 2.43 -2.12
C PHE A 48 -11.95 3.95 -2.23
N TYR A 49 -11.21 4.50 -1.29
CA TYR A 49 -10.98 5.95 -1.13
C TYR A 49 -9.80 6.46 -1.99
N GLY A 50 -9.49 5.72 -3.02
CA GLY A 50 -8.75 6.16 -4.18
C GLY A 50 -7.25 6.07 -4.11
N GLY A 51 -6.69 6.31 -5.30
CA GLY A 51 -5.28 6.56 -5.50
C GLY A 51 -4.95 8.04 -5.41
N HIS A 52 -3.82 8.34 -4.81
CA HIS A 52 -3.37 9.71 -4.58
C HIS A 52 -2.05 9.98 -5.32
N GLY A 53 -2.04 11.03 -6.17
CA GLY A 53 -0.86 11.45 -6.91
C GLY A 53 0.13 12.23 -6.05
N ILE A 54 -0.34 12.90 -4.98
CA ILE A 54 0.53 13.60 -4.04
C ILE A 54 1.16 12.57 -3.10
N VAL A 55 2.47 12.40 -3.23
CA VAL A 55 3.24 11.37 -2.51
C VAL A 55 3.16 11.58 -1.00
N GLY A 56 2.67 10.57 -0.29
CA GLY A 56 2.52 10.60 1.18
C GLY A 56 1.19 11.18 1.68
N ALA A 57 0.41 11.88 0.84
CA ALA A 57 -0.86 12.50 1.25
C ALA A 57 -1.90 11.48 1.74
N GLN A 58 -1.89 10.27 1.20
CA GLN A 58 -2.80 9.20 1.62
C GLN A 58 -2.59 8.74 3.06
N ILE A 59 -1.43 8.99 3.67
CA ILE A 59 -1.13 8.55 5.04
C ILE A 59 -2.03 9.29 6.05
N PRO A 60 -2.02 10.63 6.13
CA PRO A 60 -2.92 11.34 7.03
C PRO A 60 -4.39 11.23 6.63
N VAL A 61 -4.71 11.13 5.32
CA VAL A 61 -6.09 10.91 4.87
C VAL A 61 -6.60 9.55 5.34
N GLY A 62 -5.78 8.49 5.27
CA GLY A 62 -6.13 7.18 5.80
C GLY A 62 -6.38 7.19 7.31
N ALA A 63 -5.55 7.90 8.07
CA ALA A 63 -5.80 8.11 9.49
C ALA A 63 -7.13 8.84 9.75
N GLY A 64 -7.48 9.84 8.91
CA GLY A 64 -8.76 10.55 8.97
C GLY A 64 -9.97 9.65 8.65
N ILE A 65 -9.85 8.75 7.68
CA ILE A 65 -10.90 7.76 7.38
C ILE A 65 -11.09 6.83 8.58
N ALA A 66 -10.00 6.31 9.15
CA ALA A 66 -10.06 5.47 10.35
C ALA A 66 -10.64 6.21 11.57
N PHE A 67 -10.36 7.51 11.71
CA PHE A 67 -11.00 8.34 12.72
C PHE A 67 -12.52 8.41 12.52
N ALA A 68 -12.98 8.61 11.28
CA ALA A 68 -14.41 8.59 10.96
C ALA A 68 -15.04 7.22 11.23
N ASP A 69 -14.37 6.11 10.85
CA ASP A 69 -14.84 4.75 11.13
C ASP A 69 -14.99 4.51 12.64
N LYS A 70 -14.04 4.98 13.44
CA LYS A 70 -14.12 4.89 14.90
C LYS A 70 -15.22 5.78 15.47
N TYR A 71 -15.32 7.04 15.02
CA TYR A 71 -16.29 8.01 15.51
C TYR A 71 -17.74 7.58 15.24
N PHE A 72 -17.99 7.02 14.06
CA PHE A 72 -19.31 6.52 13.66
C PHE A 72 -19.55 5.04 14.00
N GLU A 73 -18.60 4.39 14.67
CA GLU A 73 -18.69 2.98 15.09
C GLU A 73 -19.05 2.02 13.94
N THR A 74 -18.46 2.23 12.75
CA THR A 74 -18.80 1.43 11.57
C THR A 74 -18.26 0.01 11.61
N GLY A 75 -17.32 -0.30 12.51
CA GLY A 75 -16.58 -1.55 12.56
C GLY A 75 -15.57 -1.72 11.42
N GLY A 76 -15.38 -0.68 10.60
CA GLY A 76 -14.42 -0.67 9.50
C GLY A 76 -12.96 -0.61 9.97
N VAL A 77 -12.08 -1.14 9.13
CA VAL A 77 -10.62 -0.99 9.28
C VAL A 77 -10.06 -0.36 8.02
N THR A 78 -9.33 0.73 8.18
CA THR A 78 -8.73 1.43 7.05
C THR A 78 -7.35 0.85 6.71
N LEU A 79 -7.18 0.37 5.48
CA LEU A 79 -5.89 -0.06 4.93
C LEU A 79 -5.27 1.10 4.16
N THR A 80 -4.09 1.56 4.59
CA THR A 80 -3.41 2.73 4.01
C THR A 80 -2.09 2.29 3.39
N TYR A 81 -2.05 2.23 2.06
CA TYR A 81 -0.88 1.80 1.29
C TYR A 81 -0.06 2.98 0.82
N PHE A 82 1.26 2.90 0.94
CA PHE A 82 2.20 3.92 0.46
C PHE A 82 3.58 3.31 0.18
N GLY A 83 4.37 3.96 -0.67
CA GLY A 83 5.71 3.49 -1.03
C GLY A 83 6.79 3.94 -0.04
N ASP A 84 7.98 3.37 -0.19
CA ASP A 84 9.18 3.68 0.59
C ASP A 84 9.56 5.17 0.56
N GLY A 85 9.43 5.83 -0.59
CA GLY A 85 9.66 7.28 -0.69
C GLY A 85 8.62 8.11 0.07
N ALA A 86 7.35 7.68 0.08
CA ALA A 86 6.30 8.34 0.84
C ALA A 86 6.52 8.25 2.35
N ALA A 87 7.16 7.19 2.84
CA ALA A 87 7.50 7.01 4.25
C ALA A 87 8.48 8.09 4.79
N ARG A 88 9.03 8.93 3.93
CA ARG A 88 9.91 10.05 4.31
C ARG A 88 9.19 11.39 4.49
N GLN A 89 7.89 11.42 4.25
CA GLN A 89 7.07 12.62 4.50
C GLN A 89 6.84 12.84 6.00
N GLY A 90 6.98 14.10 6.46
CA GLY A 90 6.74 14.46 7.87
C GLY A 90 5.32 14.09 8.35
N SER A 91 4.33 14.14 7.46
CA SER A 91 2.94 13.78 7.74
C SER A 91 2.74 12.31 8.17
N LEU A 92 3.68 11.40 7.87
CA LEU A 92 3.68 10.05 8.42
C LEU A 92 3.77 10.08 9.95
N HIS A 93 4.70 10.87 10.46
CA HIS A 93 4.95 11.00 11.91
C HIS A 93 3.74 11.60 12.63
N GLU A 94 3.12 12.61 12.04
CA GLU A 94 1.89 13.22 12.56
C GLU A 94 0.73 12.20 12.59
N ALA A 95 0.54 11.47 11.50
CA ALA A 95 -0.49 10.44 11.39
C ALA A 95 -0.27 9.28 12.37
N PHE A 96 0.96 8.83 12.54
CA PHE A 96 1.31 7.76 13.49
C PHE A 96 1.00 8.16 14.92
N ASN A 97 1.40 9.39 15.31
CA ASN A 97 1.11 9.90 16.64
C ASN A 97 -0.40 9.97 16.92
N MET A 98 -1.18 10.53 15.99
CA MET A 98 -2.63 10.63 16.14
C MET A 98 -3.29 9.24 16.16
N ALA A 99 -2.86 8.33 15.30
CA ALA A 99 -3.42 6.99 15.22
C ALA A 99 -3.19 6.19 16.51
N MET A 100 -2.00 6.28 17.09
CA MET A 100 -1.68 5.62 18.36
C MET A 100 -2.41 6.27 19.53
N LEU A 101 -2.41 7.61 19.62
CA LEU A 101 -3.07 8.35 20.68
C LEU A 101 -4.56 8.00 20.77
N TRP A 102 -5.22 7.91 19.63
CA TRP A 102 -6.65 7.64 19.55
C TRP A 102 -7.00 6.17 19.28
N LYS A 103 -6.02 5.28 19.24
CA LYS A 103 -6.20 3.85 18.90
C LYS A 103 -7.09 3.68 17.67
N LEU A 104 -6.71 4.33 16.56
CA LEU A 104 -7.49 4.30 15.33
C LEU A 104 -7.43 2.91 14.66
N PRO A 105 -8.53 2.43 14.07
CA PRO A 105 -8.58 1.16 13.35
C PRO A 105 -7.94 1.29 11.96
N VAL A 106 -6.62 1.49 11.92
CA VAL A 106 -5.85 1.63 10.68
C VAL A 106 -4.67 0.68 10.64
N VAL A 107 -4.43 0.10 9.46
CA VAL A 107 -3.17 -0.60 9.14
C VAL A 107 -2.41 0.25 8.15
N PHE A 108 -1.23 0.71 8.54
CA PHE A 108 -0.30 1.40 7.67
C PHE A 108 0.59 0.37 6.98
N ILE A 109 0.65 0.42 5.65
CA ILE A 109 1.33 -0.58 4.84
C ILE A 109 2.30 0.14 3.92
N VAL A 110 3.60 0.00 4.19
CA VAL A 110 4.63 0.50 3.28
C VAL A 110 5.04 -0.60 2.30
N GLU A 111 4.83 -0.34 1.01
CA GLU A 111 5.29 -1.18 -0.09
C GLU A 111 6.73 -0.79 -0.41
N ASN A 112 7.68 -1.44 0.28
CA ASN A 112 9.10 -1.20 0.08
C ASN A 112 9.62 -2.05 -1.07
N ASN A 113 9.72 -1.44 -2.26
CA ASN A 113 10.29 -2.09 -3.44
C ASN A 113 11.77 -1.68 -3.69
N GLY A 114 12.41 -1.05 -2.71
CA GLY A 114 13.81 -0.64 -2.74
C GLY A 114 14.08 0.70 -3.43
N TYR A 115 13.13 1.22 -4.22
CA TYR A 115 13.38 2.39 -5.08
C TYR A 115 12.20 3.35 -5.14
N ALA A 116 12.40 4.57 -4.67
CA ALA A 116 11.50 5.70 -4.94
C ALA A 116 11.91 6.33 -6.28
N MET A 117 11.16 6.07 -7.36
CA MET A 117 11.59 6.27 -8.74
C MET A 117 12.91 5.51 -9.01
N GLY A 118 14.02 6.21 -9.14
CA GLY A 118 15.37 5.66 -9.29
C GLY A 118 16.28 5.88 -8.06
N THR A 119 15.73 6.37 -6.96
CA THR A 119 16.51 6.60 -5.74
C THR A 119 16.32 5.46 -4.76
N SER A 120 17.40 4.75 -4.41
CA SER A 120 17.34 3.63 -3.47
C SER A 120 17.05 4.10 -2.05
N VAL A 121 16.44 3.22 -1.24
CA VAL A 121 16.17 3.47 0.19
C VAL A 121 17.48 3.78 0.93
N GLU A 122 18.57 3.10 0.63
CA GLU A 122 19.90 3.30 1.25
C GLU A 122 20.42 4.72 1.08
N ARG A 123 20.09 5.38 -0.02
CA ARG A 123 20.52 6.78 -0.29
C ARG A 123 19.70 7.82 0.45
N THR A 124 18.54 7.45 0.99
CA THR A 124 17.59 8.39 1.58
C THR A 124 17.33 8.15 3.07
N ALA A 125 17.85 7.06 3.61
CA ALA A 125 17.62 6.66 4.99
C ALA A 125 18.90 6.24 5.69
N ASN A 126 18.98 6.51 6.99
CA ASN A 126 20.06 6.03 7.85
C ASN A 126 19.98 4.50 8.10
N HIS A 127 18.85 3.89 7.80
CA HIS A 127 18.63 2.44 7.82
C HIS A 127 17.56 2.02 6.81
N THR A 128 17.62 0.79 6.34
CA THR A 128 16.74 0.26 5.29
C THR A 128 15.47 -0.41 5.83
N ASP A 129 15.40 -0.63 7.14
CA ASP A 129 14.23 -1.22 7.82
C ASP A 129 13.21 -0.12 8.13
N ILE A 130 12.33 0.18 7.20
CA ILE A 130 11.37 1.29 7.31
C ILE A 130 10.38 1.05 8.46
N TRP A 131 10.01 -0.20 8.74
CA TRP A 131 9.11 -0.56 9.83
C TRP A 131 9.58 -0.03 11.20
N LYS A 132 10.88 0.17 11.39
CA LYS A 132 11.43 0.70 12.65
C LYS A 132 10.93 2.12 12.99
N LEU A 133 10.37 2.85 12.02
CA LEU A 133 9.73 4.14 12.29
C LEU A 133 8.53 4.01 13.25
N GLY A 134 7.88 2.86 13.28
CA GLY A 134 6.78 2.58 14.22
C GLY A 134 7.22 2.47 15.67
N LEU A 135 8.46 2.06 15.93
CA LEU A 135 8.98 1.85 17.28
C LEU A 135 8.99 3.14 18.13
N GLY A 136 9.22 4.29 17.49
CA GLY A 136 9.19 5.59 18.17
C GLY A 136 7.81 5.97 18.72
N TYR A 137 6.76 5.27 18.31
CA TYR A 137 5.37 5.47 18.74
C TYR A 137 4.83 4.28 19.54
N GLU A 138 5.68 3.30 19.88
CA GLU A 138 5.26 2.03 20.47
C GLU A 138 4.18 1.30 19.64
N MET A 139 4.14 1.60 18.34
CA MET A 139 3.20 0.98 17.41
C MET A 139 3.67 -0.43 17.08
N PRO A 140 2.82 -1.47 17.17
CA PRO A 140 3.13 -2.78 16.65
C PRO A 140 3.53 -2.68 15.19
N CYS A 141 4.73 -3.14 14.86
CA CYS A 141 5.30 -3.00 13.53
C CYS A 141 6.28 -4.13 13.22
N GLY A 142 6.47 -4.39 11.94
CA GLY A 142 7.43 -5.41 11.51
C GLY A 142 7.55 -5.54 10.00
N PRO A 143 8.60 -6.24 9.54
CA PRO A 143 8.76 -6.58 8.14
C PRO A 143 7.92 -7.80 7.78
N VAL A 144 7.40 -7.82 6.56
CA VAL A 144 6.67 -8.93 5.95
C VAL A 144 7.33 -9.24 4.62
N ASP A 145 7.48 -10.52 4.31
CA ASP A 145 7.91 -10.97 2.99
C ASP A 145 6.79 -10.69 1.97
N GLY A 146 6.88 -9.54 1.31
CA GLY A 146 5.89 -9.08 0.33
C GLY A 146 5.93 -9.84 -1.00
N MET A 147 6.90 -10.75 -1.17
CA MET A 147 6.96 -11.67 -2.30
C MET A 147 6.25 -13.01 -2.01
N ASN A 148 5.69 -13.18 -0.80
CA ASN A 148 4.94 -14.38 -0.41
C ASN A 148 3.49 -14.03 -0.05
N PRO A 149 2.49 -14.32 -0.91
CA PRO A 149 1.10 -13.94 -0.69
C PRO A 149 0.48 -14.53 0.59
N VAL A 150 0.91 -15.72 1.01
CA VAL A 150 0.42 -16.37 2.24
C VAL A 150 0.86 -15.57 3.46
N LYS A 151 2.14 -15.24 3.55
CA LYS A 151 2.68 -14.42 4.66
C LYS A 151 2.05 -13.02 4.70
N VAL A 152 1.80 -12.43 3.53
CA VAL A 152 1.08 -11.15 3.44
C VAL A 152 -0.34 -11.29 3.99
N ALA A 153 -1.07 -12.33 3.60
CA ALA A 153 -2.43 -12.57 4.07
C ALA A 153 -2.49 -12.78 5.58
N GLU A 154 -1.58 -13.56 6.16
CA GLU A 154 -1.48 -13.81 7.60
C GLU A 154 -1.21 -12.52 8.38
N ALA A 155 -0.18 -11.76 7.98
CA ALA A 155 0.17 -10.51 8.65
C ALA A 155 -0.95 -9.46 8.55
N MET A 156 -1.61 -9.36 7.40
CA MET A 156 -2.74 -8.46 7.20
C MET A 156 -3.94 -8.88 8.05
N HIS A 157 -4.24 -10.18 8.14
CA HIS A 157 -5.33 -10.69 8.97
C HIS A 157 -5.10 -10.32 10.43
N GLU A 158 -3.92 -10.61 10.99
CA GLU A 158 -3.56 -10.28 12.37
C GLU A 158 -3.70 -8.78 12.65
N ALA A 159 -3.17 -7.93 11.76
CA ALA A 159 -3.23 -6.48 11.91
C ALA A 159 -4.68 -5.96 11.87
N MET A 160 -5.51 -6.48 10.96
CA MET A 160 -6.92 -6.10 10.88
C MET A 160 -7.72 -6.55 12.11
N GLU A 161 -7.50 -7.77 12.59
CA GLU A 161 -8.17 -8.25 13.80
C GLU A 161 -7.77 -7.44 15.04
N ARG A 162 -6.49 -7.08 15.16
CA ARG A 162 -6.02 -6.16 16.19
C ARG A 162 -6.79 -4.83 16.15
N ALA A 163 -6.89 -4.23 14.96
CA ALA A 163 -7.61 -2.97 14.77
C ALA A 163 -9.10 -3.08 15.13
N ARG A 164 -9.76 -4.18 14.74
CA ARG A 164 -11.18 -4.45 15.06
C ARG A 164 -11.45 -4.59 16.55
N ARG A 165 -10.52 -5.17 17.30
CA ARG A 165 -10.63 -5.26 18.77
C ARG A 165 -10.44 -3.91 19.48
N GLY A 166 -10.06 -2.84 18.74
CA GLY A 166 -9.79 -1.54 19.33
C GLY A 166 -8.40 -1.40 19.95
N ASP A 167 -7.49 -2.33 19.67
CA ASP A 167 -6.11 -2.32 20.18
C ASP A 167 -5.21 -1.28 19.47
N GLY A 168 -5.74 -0.59 18.47
CA GLY A 168 -5.08 0.48 17.74
C GLY A 168 -4.39 0.04 16.44
N PRO A 169 -3.57 0.92 15.85
CA PRO A 169 -2.97 0.73 14.54
C PRO A 169 -1.83 -0.30 14.55
N THR A 170 -1.49 -0.77 13.34
CA THR A 170 -0.29 -1.57 13.08
C THR A 170 0.44 -0.98 11.88
N PHE A 171 1.77 -1.03 11.86
CA PHE A 171 2.60 -0.62 10.74
C PHE A 171 3.36 -1.81 10.16
N LEU A 172 3.10 -2.16 8.91
CA LEU A 172 3.71 -3.29 8.21
C LEU A 172 4.59 -2.80 7.06
N GLU A 173 5.81 -3.34 6.97
CA GLU A 173 6.69 -3.14 5.82
C GLU A 173 6.65 -4.37 4.92
N MET A 174 5.98 -4.27 3.77
CA MET A 174 5.99 -5.29 2.74
C MET A 174 7.28 -5.17 1.92
N LYS A 175 8.25 -6.05 2.16
CA LYS A 175 9.48 -6.14 1.37
C LYS A 175 9.16 -6.81 0.04
N THR A 176 9.10 -6.03 -1.01
CA THR A 176 8.66 -6.44 -2.34
C THR A 176 9.63 -5.93 -3.42
N TYR A 177 9.28 -6.11 -4.69
CA TYR A 177 10.11 -5.65 -5.79
C TYR A 177 9.28 -5.17 -6.99
N ARG A 178 9.79 -4.17 -7.71
CA ARG A 178 9.20 -3.64 -8.93
C ARG A 178 10.00 -4.11 -10.15
N TYR A 179 9.50 -5.07 -10.93
CA TYR A 179 10.21 -5.63 -12.09
C TYR A 179 10.40 -4.63 -13.23
N ARG A 180 9.45 -3.74 -13.46
CA ARG A 180 9.52 -2.72 -14.51
C ARG A 180 10.00 -1.38 -13.95
N GLY A 181 10.39 -0.47 -14.83
CA GLY A 181 10.71 0.91 -14.47
C GLY A 181 9.54 1.62 -13.77
N HIS A 182 9.84 2.76 -13.16
CA HIS A 182 8.84 3.58 -12.47
C HIS A 182 7.72 4.03 -13.41
N SER A 183 8.08 4.38 -14.64
CA SER A 183 7.18 4.79 -15.72
C SER A 183 7.68 4.23 -17.06
N MET A 184 6.92 4.44 -18.13
CA MET A 184 7.30 4.02 -19.49
C MET A 184 8.59 4.67 -19.98
N SER A 185 8.92 5.87 -19.50
CA SER A 185 10.13 6.62 -19.85
C SER A 185 11.34 6.32 -18.94
N ASP A 186 11.17 5.47 -17.92
CA ASP A 186 12.26 5.13 -16.98
C ASP A 186 13.24 4.14 -17.63
N ALA A 187 14.45 4.60 -17.90
CA ALA A 187 15.52 3.81 -18.50
C ALA A 187 16.16 2.78 -17.52
N GLN A 188 15.81 2.82 -16.25
CA GLN A 188 16.25 1.87 -15.21
C GLN A 188 17.78 1.78 -15.02
N LEU A 189 18.49 2.89 -15.21
CA LEU A 189 19.96 2.94 -15.08
C LEU A 189 20.48 2.83 -13.63
N TYR A 190 19.59 2.81 -12.65
CA TYR A 190 19.88 2.75 -11.21
C TYR A 190 19.99 1.34 -10.64
N ARG A 191 19.72 0.29 -11.44
CA ARG A 191 19.77 -1.12 -11.05
C ARG A 191 20.27 -1.99 -12.20
N THR A 192 20.72 -3.21 -11.87
CA THR A 192 21.22 -4.14 -12.88
C THR A 192 20.11 -5.07 -13.38
N LYS A 193 20.35 -5.72 -14.53
CA LYS A 193 19.45 -6.76 -15.05
C LYS A 193 19.48 -8.01 -14.17
N GLU A 194 20.64 -8.34 -13.65
CA GLU A 194 20.87 -9.47 -12.76
C GLU A 194 20.03 -9.34 -11.50
N GLU A 195 19.98 -8.16 -10.88
CA GLU A 195 19.11 -7.88 -9.74
C GLU A 195 17.64 -8.20 -10.05
N VAL A 196 17.15 -7.78 -11.20
CA VAL A 196 15.76 -8.06 -11.61
C VAL A 196 15.52 -9.56 -11.82
N GLU A 197 16.46 -10.27 -12.43
CA GLU A 197 16.33 -11.73 -12.65
C GLU A 197 16.36 -12.52 -11.35
N GLU A 198 17.12 -12.11 -10.34
CA GLU A 198 17.09 -12.75 -9.02
C GLU A 198 15.71 -12.64 -8.36
N TYR A 199 15.08 -11.44 -8.41
CA TYR A 199 13.74 -11.28 -7.87
C TYR A 199 12.65 -12.04 -8.64
N LYS A 200 12.82 -12.29 -9.94
CA LYS A 200 11.90 -13.11 -10.72
C LYS A 200 11.89 -14.57 -10.29
N LYS A 201 12.96 -15.07 -9.69
CA LYS A 201 13.03 -16.45 -9.18
C LYS A 201 12.06 -16.71 -8.02
N ILE A 202 11.72 -15.65 -7.30
CA ILE A 202 10.79 -15.68 -6.15
C ILE A 202 9.47 -14.98 -6.49
N ASP A 203 9.04 -15.04 -7.75
CA ASP A 203 7.79 -14.41 -8.20
C ASP A 203 6.58 -14.97 -7.43
N PRO A 204 5.75 -14.12 -6.80
CA PRO A 204 4.63 -14.55 -5.98
C PRO A 204 3.56 -15.35 -6.75
N ILE A 205 3.37 -15.07 -8.03
CA ILE A 205 2.40 -15.80 -8.87
C ILE A 205 2.91 -17.23 -9.10
N THR A 206 4.19 -17.39 -9.42
CA THR A 206 4.81 -18.70 -9.62
C THR A 206 4.75 -19.54 -8.33
N GLN A 207 5.07 -18.95 -7.17
CA GLN A 207 4.98 -19.64 -5.88
C GLN A 207 3.56 -20.18 -5.61
N VAL A 208 2.52 -19.38 -5.84
CA VAL A 208 1.13 -19.81 -5.62
C VAL A 208 0.72 -20.89 -6.62
N LEU A 209 1.12 -20.76 -7.89
CA LEU A 209 0.83 -21.77 -8.91
C LEU A 209 1.49 -23.14 -8.59
N ASP A 210 2.70 -23.12 -8.02
CA ASP A 210 3.38 -24.33 -7.63
C ASP A 210 2.70 -25.00 -6.43
N ILE A 211 2.28 -24.22 -5.41
CA ILE A 211 1.47 -24.72 -4.29
C ILE A 211 0.16 -25.37 -4.79
N ILE A 212 -0.52 -24.74 -5.76
CA ILE A 212 -1.78 -25.27 -6.31
C ILE A 212 -1.54 -26.60 -7.07
N LYS A 213 -0.40 -26.75 -7.75
CA LYS A 213 -0.10 -27.99 -8.49
C LYS A 213 0.30 -29.15 -7.58
N GLU A 214 0.87 -28.83 -6.41
CA GLU A 214 1.32 -29.83 -5.44
C GLU A 214 0.19 -30.38 -4.55
N ASN A 215 -0.96 -29.69 -4.51
CA ASN A 215 -2.17 -30.06 -3.73
C ASN A 215 -3.35 -30.41 -4.64
#